data_22128cac51b82e8490033c6a5ca7d0c3
#
_entry.id   22128cac51b82e8490033c6a5ca7d0c3
#
_cell.length_a   1.000
_cell.length_b   1.000
_cell.length_c   1.000
_cell.angle_alpha   90.00
_cell.angle_beta   90.00
_cell.angle_gamma   90.00
#
_symmetry.space_group_name_H-M   'P 1'
#
loop_
_entity.id
_entity.type
_entity.pdbx_description
1 polymer ?
#
loop_
_entity_poly.entity_id
_entity_poly.type
_entity_poly.pdbx_seq_one_letter_code
_entity_poly.pdbx_strand_id
1 'polypeptide(L)'
;MKREWGLGLLGALGLGFIAVRVNGKLRPKPMPVQIEQFFLTNPLRVSYFGPRDALRLAGNLEGLRVLEIGTGVGVILEEIAKRVGEGGQAFGVDIQSDAVAKTEQRLSQHGLMSRTGLATANALEMPWTDGSMDRVIMVAMLGEIPTSHRVEALKEAGRVLNRDGKLVITEFWPDPHFIALPKMVRLLRQAGFSIVDVYQKPLLYSISAKKEGQVV
;
A
#
# COMPACT_ATOMS: atom_id res chain seq x y z
N MET A 1 29.53 -34.51 -4.18
CA MET A 1 29.97 -33.15 -3.81
C MET A 1 29.06 -31.99 -4.28
N LYS A 2 28.34 -32.05 -5.41
CA LYS A 2 27.49 -30.93 -5.89
C LYS A 2 26.14 -30.76 -5.16
N ARG A 3 25.69 -31.76 -4.40
CA ARG A 3 24.37 -31.73 -3.73
C ARG A 3 24.37 -31.05 -2.36
N GLU A 4 25.51 -30.98 -1.70
CA GLU A 4 25.61 -30.37 -0.36
C GLU A 4 25.71 -28.84 -0.39
N TRP A 5 26.24 -28.26 -1.47
CA TRP A 5 26.29 -26.79 -1.65
C TRP A 5 24.93 -26.17 -1.87
N GLY A 6 24.00 -26.88 -2.49
CA GLY A 6 22.62 -26.40 -2.70
C GLY A 6 21.81 -26.26 -1.41
N LEU A 7 21.98 -27.20 -0.47
CA LEU A 7 21.29 -27.17 0.83
C LEU A 7 21.83 -26.08 1.74
N GLY A 8 23.15 -25.83 1.72
CA GLY A 8 23.78 -24.74 2.47
C GLY A 8 23.33 -23.35 1.99
N LEU A 9 23.22 -23.15 0.67
CA LEU A 9 22.79 -21.90 0.06
C LEU A 9 21.31 -21.61 0.36
N LEU A 10 20.44 -22.62 0.25
CA LEU A 10 19.02 -22.50 0.60
C LEU A 10 18.80 -22.22 2.09
N GLY A 11 19.61 -22.85 2.95
CA GLY A 11 19.63 -22.61 4.39
C GLY A 11 20.06 -21.17 4.73
N ALA A 12 21.13 -20.67 4.11
CA ALA A 12 21.60 -19.31 4.31
C ALA A 12 20.60 -18.24 3.81
N LEU A 13 19.96 -18.48 2.66
CA LEU A 13 18.89 -17.61 2.15
C LEU A 13 17.67 -17.62 3.07
N GLY A 14 17.30 -18.78 3.60
CA GLY A 14 16.20 -18.91 4.55
C GLY A 14 16.46 -18.19 5.87
N LEU A 15 17.65 -18.32 6.45
CA LEU A 15 18.07 -17.62 7.66
C LEU A 15 18.14 -16.11 7.45
N GLY A 16 18.66 -15.66 6.30
CA GLY A 16 18.68 -14.24 5.91
C GLY A 16 17.28 -13.66 5.82
N PHE A 17 16.33 -14.37 5.19
CA PHE A 17 14.93 -13.95 5.09
C PHE A 17 14.26 -13.86 6.48
N ILE A 18 14.48 -14.85 7.35
CA ILE A 18 13.96 -14.84 8.73
C ILE A 18 14.53 -13.64 9.51
N ALA A 19 15.84 -13.39 9.42
CA ALA A 19 16.49 -12.27 10.10
C ALA A 19 15.93 -10.91 9.65
N VAL A 20 15.71 -10.72 8.34
CA VAL A 20 15.12 -9.50 7.78
C VAL A 20 13.68 -9.33 8.30
N ARG A 21 12.87 -10.39 8.35
CA ARG A 21 11.51 -10.33 8.89
C ARG A 21 11.46 -10.02 10.38
N VAL A 22 12.34 -10.63 11.17
CA VAL A 22 12.41 -10.37 12.62
C VAL A 22 12.82 -8.94 12.87
N ASN A 23 13.86 -8.45 12.17
CA ASN A 23 14.32 -7.08 12.31
C ASN A 23 13.25 -6.06 11.86
N GLY A 24 12.56 -6.30 10.74
CA GLY A 24 11.46 -5.45 10.26
C GLY A 24 10.30 -5.36 11.27
N LYS A 25 9.95 -6.48 11.94
CA LYS A 25 8.93 -6.47 13.00
C LYS A 25 9.36 -5.74 14.27
N LEU A 26 10.63 -5.82 14.64
CA LEU A 26 11.17 -5.20 15.86
C LEU A 26 11.46 -3.70 15.65
N ARG A 27 11.84 -3.32 14.45
CA ARG A 27 12.21 -1.94 14.08
C ARG A 27 11.56 -1.57 12.75
N PRO A 28 10.22 -1.38 12.71
CA PRO A 28 9.54 -1.00 11.48
C PRO A 28 10.08 0.34 10.99
N LYS A 29 10.52 0.34 9.73
CA LYS A 29 11.04 1.52 9.02
C LYS A 29 10.64 1.43 7.56
N PRO A 30 10.45 2.57 6.87
CA PRO A 30 10.24 2.59 5.44
C PRO A 30 11.38 1.85 4.71
N MET A 31 11.02 1.07 3.69
CA MET A 31 12.00 0.38 2.85
C MET A 31 12.83 1.41 2.08
N PRO A 32 14.17 1.30 2.02
CA PRO A 32 14.98 2.18 1.17
C PRO A 32 14.51 2.13 -0.29
N VAL A 33 14.30 3.30 -0.90
CA VAL A 33 13.71 3.47 -2.24
C VAL A 33 14.46 2.65 -3.33
N GLN A 34 15.77 2.47 -3.21
CA GLN A 34 16.59 1.68 -4.16
C GLN A 34 16.23 0.19 -4.10
N ILE A 35 16.01 -0.34 -2.89
CA ILE A 35 15.61 -1.73 -2.67
C ILE A 35 14.18 -1.91 -3.15
N GLU A 36 13.30 -0.98 -2.81
CA GLU A 36 11.91 -0.96 -3.22
C GLU A 36 11.78 -0.95 -4.75
N GLN A 37 12.53 -0.09 -5.45
CA GLN A 37 12.54 -0.03 -6.91
C GLN A 37 12.88 -1.40 -7.53
N PHE A 38 13.93 -2.06 -7.05
CA PHE A 38 14.32 -3.39 -7.55
C PHE A 38 13.20 -4.43 -7.39
N PHE A 39 12.54 -4.43 -6.22
CA PHE A 39 11.45 -5.37 -5.96
C PHE A 39 10.17 -5.02 -6.72
N LEU A 40 9.74 -3.74 -6.76
CA LEU A 40 8.46 -3.32 -7.34
C LEU A 40 8.45 -3.40 -8.87
N THR A 41 9.59 -3.29 -9.53
CA THR A 41 9.70 -3.36 -10.99
C THR A 41 10.06 -4.75 -11.52
N ASN A 42 10.28 -5.74 -10.64
CA ASN A 42 10.58 -7.11 -11.05
C ASN A 42 9.37 -7.73 -11.79
N PRO A 43 9.51 -8.20 -13.05
CA PRO A 43 8.40 -8.72 -13.85
C PRO A 43 7.67 -9.91 -13.22
N LEU A 44 8.39 -10.82 -12.54
CA LEU A 44 7.78 -11.97 -11.86
C LEU A 44 6.91 -11.52 -10.69
N ARG A 45 7.38 -10.52 -9.92
CA ARG A 45 6.59 -9.95 -8.83
C ARG A 45 5.35 -9.24 -9.36
N VAL A 46 5.51 -8.38 -10.38
CA VAL A 46 4.39 -7.63 -10.99
C VAL A 46 3.33 -8.57 -11.55
N SER A 47 3.73 -9.70 -12.14
CA SER A 47 2.80 -10.72 -12.62
C SER A 47 1.98 -11.36 -11.51
N TYR A 48 2.55 -11.57 -10.34
CA TYR A 48 1.88 -12.26 -9.22
C TYR A 48 1.27 -11.31 -8.18
N PHE A 49 1.89 -10.15 -7.93
CA PHE A 49 1.53 -9.14 -6.92
C PHE A 49 1.42 -7.73 -7.52
N GLY A 50 0.93 -7.62 -8.74
CA GLY A 50 0.87 -6.36 -9.48
C GLY A 50 -0.31 -5.47 -9.11
N PRO A 51 -0.41 -4.32 -9.79
CA PRO A 51 -1.48 -3.35 -9.56
C PRO A 51 -2.90 -3.92 -9.70
N ARG A 52 -3.06 -4.94 -10.54
CA ARG A 52 -4.36 -5.62 -10.74
C ARG A 52 -4.89 -6.24 -9.43
N ASP A 53 -4.03 -6.90 -8.66
CA ASP A 53 -4.40 -7.49 -7.39
C ASP A 53 -4.56 -6.42 -6.30
N ALA A 54 -3.64 -5.44 -6.27
CA ALA A 54 -3.67 -4.35 -5.31
C ALA A 54 -4.97 -3.53 -5.42
N LEU A 55 -5.47 -3.30 -6.64
CA LEU A 55 -6.65 -2.49 -6.91
C LEU A 55 -7.94 -3.32 -7.06
N ARG A 56 -7.89 -4.64 -6.84
CA ARG A 56 -9.02 -5.53 -7.09
C ARG A 56 -10.29 -5.14 -6.36
N LEU A 57 -10.19 -4.78 -5.09
CA LEU A 57 -11.32 -4.39 -4.25
C LEU A 57 -11.65 -2.90 -4.29
N ALA A 58 -10.88 -2.10 -5.03
CA ALA A 58 -11.14 -0.68 -5.19
C ALA A 58 -12.39 -0.39 -6.04
N GLY A 59 -12.77 -1.33 -6.92
CA GLY A 59 -13.89 -1.20 -7.84
C GLY A 59 -13.56 -0.31 -9.06
N ASN A 60 -14.58 0.26 -9.67
CA ASN A 60 -14.39 1.27 -10.71
C ASN A 60 -13.82 2.56 -10.09
N LEU A 61 -12.78 3.11 -10.68
CA LEU A 61 -12.12 4.34 -10.23
C LEU A 61 -12.39 5.55 -11.14
N GLU A 62 -13.07 5.35 -12.26
CA GLU A 62 -13.38 6.41 -13.24
C GLU A 62 -14.05 7.61 -12.56
N GLY A 63 -13.52 8.81 -12.77
CA GLY A 63 -14.02 10.05 -12.21
C GLY A 63 -13.80 10.26 -10.72
N LEU A 64 -13.17 9.31 -10.02
CA LEU A 64 -12.98 9.36 -8.58
C LEU A 64 -11.70 10.11 -8.16
N ARG A 65 -11.71 10.59 -6.92
CA ARG A 65 -10.55 11.11 -6.19
C ARG A 65 -9.96 9.97 -5.35
N VAL A 66 -8.81 9.47 -5.74
CA VAL A 66 -8.18 8.28 -5.17
C VAL A 66 -6.82 8.60 -4.58
N LEU A 67 -6.62 8.32 -3.30
CA LEU A 67 -5.35 8.51 -2.60
C LEU A 67 -4.63 7.17 -2.40
N GLU A 68 -3.37 7.11 -2.77
CA GLU A 68 -2.44 6.06 -2.34
C GLU A 68 -1.57 6.57 -1.19
N ILE A 69 -1.51 5.83 -0.09
CA ILE A 69 -0.64 6.09 1.05
C ILE A 69 0.55 5.12 0.97
N GLY A 70 1.77 5.67 0.91
CA GLY A 70 2.99 4.92 0.66
C GLY A 70 3.17 4.63 -0.83
N THR A 71 3.42 5.69 -1.62
CA THR A 71 3.51 5.55 -3.08
C THR A 71 4.77 4.84 -3.56
N GLY A 72 5.82 4.84 -2.73
CA GLY A 72 7.12 4.32 -3.11
C GLY A 72 7.62 4.88 -4.45
N VAL A 73 7.85 4.01 -5.43
CA VAL A 73 8.28 4.42 -6.78
C VAL A 73 7.12 4.60 -7.78
N GLY A 74 5.88 4.70 -7.29
CA GLY A 74 4.70 5.11 -8.05
C GLY A 74 4.07 4.05 -8.97
N VAL A 75 4.37 2.77 -8.80
CA VAL A 75 3.82 1.69 -9.66
C VAL A 75 2.30 1.58 -9.55
N ILE A 76 1.78 1.65 -8.33
CA ILE A 76 0.34 1.56 -8.09
C ILE A 76 -0.34 2.88 -8.42
N LEU A 77 0.28 4.02 -8.05
CA LEU A 77 -0.27 5.35 -8.35
C LEU A 77 -0.39 5.61 -9.85
N GLU A 78 0.57 5.15 -10.65
CA GLU A 78 0.48 5.19 -12.12
C GLU A 78 -0.78 4.47 -12.62
N GLU A 79 -1.03 3.26 -12.11
CA GLU A 79 -2.23 2.51 -12.51
C GLU A 79 -3.52 3.17 -12.01
N ILE A 80 -3.52 3.76 -10.80
CA ILE A 80 -4.64 4.56 -10.30
C ILE A 80 -4.89 5.75 -11.22
N ALA A 81 -3.84 6.51 -11.58
CA ALA A 81 -3.95 7.69 -12.45
C ALA A 81 -4.50 7.36 -13.85
N LYS A 82 -4.19 6.16 -14.38
CA LYS A 82 -4.80 5.66 -15.62
C LYS A 82 -6.29 5.36 -15.45
N ARG A 83 -6.67 4.73 -14.32
CA ARG A 83 -8.05 4.26 -14.08
C ARG A 83 -9.03 5.36 -13.66
N VAL A 84 -8.54 6.44 -13.04
CA VAL A 84 -9.42 7.57 -12.69
C VAL A 84 -9.87 8.37 -13.92
N GLY A 85 -9.18 8.23 -15.04
CA GLY A 85 -9.51 8.92 -16.27
C GLY A 85 -9.34 10.44 -16.21
N GLU A 86 -9.88 11.16 -17.18
CA GLU A 86 -9.76 12.62 -17.27
C GLU A 86 -10.64 13.36 -16.25
N GLY A 87 -11.75 12.74 -15.84
CA GLY A 87 -12.69 13.29 -14.87
C GLY A 87 -12.30 13.06 -13.41
N GLY A 88 -11.29 12.21 -13.14
CA GLY A 88 -10.85 11.87 -11.81
C GLY A 88 -9.47 12.43 -11.45
N GLN A 89 -9.03 12.18 -10.21
CA GLN A 89 -7.71 12.59 -9.74
C GLN A 89 -7.07 11.50 -8.88
N ALA A 90 -5.77 11.28 -9.08
CA ALA A 90 -4.95 10.39 -8.28
C ALA A 90 -4.06 11.22 -7.33
N PHE A 91 -4.06 10.86 -6.06
CA PHE A 91 -3.22 11.51 -5.05
C PHE A 91 -2.26 10.49 -4.47
N GLY A 92 -1.05 10.94 -4.15
CA GLY A 92 -0.04 10.09 -3.55
C GLY A 92 0.69 10.77 -2.42
N VAL A 93 0.93 10.03 -1.34
CA VAL A 93 1.75 10.50 -0.22
C VAL A 93 2.80 9.46 0.13
N ASP A 94 3.99 9.93 0.40
CA ASP A 94 5.08 9.14 0.99
C ASP A 94 5.86 9.99 1.99
N ILE A 95 6.42 9.36 3.01
CA ILE A 95 7.26 10.05 3.99
C ILE A 95 8.66 10.33 3.43
N GLN A 96 9.08 9.59 2.41
CA GLN A 96 10.37 9.70 1.75
C GLN A 96 10.25 10.63 0.53
N SER A 97 10.92 11.80 0.57
CA SER A 97 10.94 12.74 -0.55
C SER A 97 11.51 12.13 -1.84
N ASP A 98 12.48 11.21 -1.72
CA ASP A 98 13.06 10.50 -2.86
C ASP A 98 12.05 9.56 -3.53
N ALA A 99 11.14 8.96 -2.76
CA ALA A 99 10.04 8.14 -3.27
C ALA A 99 9.06 9.01 -4.06
N VAL A 100 8.66 10.15 -3.49
CA VAL A 100 7.79 11.14 -4.16
C VAL A 100 8.41 11.63 -5.45
N ALA A 101 9.70 11.99 -5.46
CA ALA A 101 10.41 12.44 -6.67
C ALA A 101 10.44 11.37 -7.77
N LYS A 102 10.65 10.09 -7.42
CA LYS A 102 10.61 8.97 -8.38
C LYS A 102 9.20 8.71 -8.90
N THR A 103 8.20 8.84 -8.04
CA THR A 103 6.79 8.76 -8.44
C THR A 103 6.45 9.87 -9.43
N GLU A 104 6.85 11.11 -9.16
CA GLU A 104 6.66 12.25 -10.07
C GLU A 104 7.34 12.02 -11.43
N GLN A 105 8.60 11.57 -11.42
CA GLN A 105 9.31 11.21 -12.64
C GLN A 105 8.56 10.15 -13.47
N ARG A 106 8.07 9.08 -12.82
CA ARG A 106 7.30 8.01 -13.45
C ARG A 106 6.02 8.55 -14.09
N LEU A 107 5.25 9.32 -13.35
CA LEU A 107 3.98 9.88 -13.82
C LEU A 107 4.18 10.87 -14.97
N SER A 108 5.25 11.69 -14.90
CA SER A 108 5.64 12.61 -15.96
C SER A 108 5.99 11.87 -17.26
N GLN A 109 6.75 10.79 -17.17
CA GLN A 109 7.12 9.96 -18.34
C GLN A 109 5.91 9.34 -19.05
N HIS A 110 4.80 9.15 -18.33
CA HIS A 110 3.55 8.60 -18.88
C HIS A 110 2.47 9.65 -19.14
N GLY A 111 2.78 10.96 -19.01
CA GLY A 111 1.83 12.05 -19.26
C GLY A 111 0.66 12.11 -18.29
N LEU A 112 0.85 11.65 -17.04
CA LEU A 112 -0.22 11.51 -16.04
C LEU A 112 -0.25 12.63 -15.00
N MET A 113 0.71 13.57 -15.03
CA MET A 113 0.84 14.62 -14.02
C MET A 113 -0.36 15.57 -13.94
N SER A 114 -1.05 15.81 -15.05
CA SER A 114 -2.21 16.71 -15.10
C SER A 114 -3.38 16.27 -14.21
N ARG A 115 -3.44 14.99 -13.85
CA ARG A 115 -4.47 14.40 -13.00
C ARG A 115 -3.93 13.86 -11.68
N THR A 116 -2.70 14.24 -11.28
CA THR A 116 -2.08 13.74 -10.06
C THR A 116 -1.67 14.85 -9.11
N GLY A 117 -1.79 14.59 -7.81
CA GLY A 117 -1.27 15.42 -6.73
C GLY A 117 -0.37 14.60 -5.82
N LEU A 118 0.84 15.08 -5.55
CA LEU A 118 1.81 14.39 -4.71
C LEU A 118 2.16 15.20 -3.47
N ALA A 119 2.42 14.54 -2.36
CA ALA A 119 2.90 15.17 -1.14
C ALA A 119 3.97 14.32 -0.45
N THR A 120 5.00 14.97 0.07
CA THR A 120 5.89 14.36 1.06
C THR A 120 5.33 14.68 2.43
N ALA A 121 4.73 13.68 3.10
CA ALA A 121 4.09 13.85 4.41
C ALA A 121 4.01 12.53 5.17
N ASN A 122 3.72 12.64 6.47
CA ASN A 122 3.47 11.49 7.33
C ASN A 122 2.03 10.98 7.12
N ALA A 123 1.86 9.67 7.05
CA ALA A 123 0.55 9.01 6.99
C ALA A 123 -0.33 9.26 8.24
N LEU A 124 0.23 9.82 9.31
CA LEU A 124 -0.49 10.23 10.53
C LEU A 124 -1.07 11.64 10.43
N GLU A 125 -0.60 12.45 9.48
CA GLU A 125 -1.01 13.84 9.28
C GLU A 125 -0.84 14.19 7.81
N MET A 126 -1.89 13.98 7.02
CA MET A 126 -1.85 14.18 5.57
C MET A 126 -2.42 15.54 5.17
N PRO A 127 -1.88 16.20 4.11
CA PRO A 127 -2.24 17.57 3.75
C PRO A 127 -3.58 17.70 3.00
N TRP A 128 -4.48 16.74 3.10
CA TRP A 128 -5.80 16.77 2.48
C TRP A 128 -6.90 17.00 3.49
N THR A 129 -7.96 17.69 3.05
CA THR A 129 -9.12 18.01 3.87
C THR A 129 -9.96 16.77 4.18
N ASP A 130 -10.74 16.86 5.26
CA ASP A 130 -11.69 15.82 5.67
C ASP A 130 -12.66 15.49 4.54
N GLY A 131 -12.87 14.21 4.32
CA GLY A 131 -13.85 13.72 3.34
C GLY A 131 -13.54 14.05 1.88
N SER A 132 -12.29 14.38 1.54
CA SER A 132 -11.90 14.78 0.19
C SER A 132 -11.61 13.62 -0.77
N MET A 133 -11.58 12.38 -0.29
CA MET A 133 -11.20 11.20 -1.09
C MET A 133 -12.34 10.18 -1.18
N ASP A 134 -12.58 9.65 -2.40
CA ASP A 134 -13.55 8.58 -2.63
C ASP A 134 -12.96 7.20 -2.31
N ARG A 135 -11.65 7.05 -2.51
CA ARG A 135 -10.90 5.84 -2.20
C ARG A 135 -9.57 6.18 -1.53
N VAL A 136 -9.20 5.37 -0.56
CA VAL A 136 -7.84 5.34 -0.01
C VAL A 136 -7.28 3.95 -0.19
N ILE A 137 -6.05 3.85 -0.68
CA ILE A 137 -5.37 2.60 -1.01
C ILE A 137 -4.05 2.55 -0.26
N MET A 138 -3.78 1.41 0.37
CA MET A 138 -2.51 1.09 1.03
C MET A 138 -2.01 -0.26 0.51
N VAL A 139 -0.78 -0.32 0.02
CA VAL A 139 -0.20 -1.57 -0.48
C VAL A 139 1.12 -1.84 0.24
N ALA A 140 1.14 -2.86 1.10
CA ALA A 140 2.31 -3.30 1.86
C ALA A 140 3.03 -2.19 2.65
N MET A 141 2.32 -1.12 3.06
CA MET A 141 2.92 0.03 3.74
C MET A 141 2.56 0.13 5.24
N LEU A 142 1.35 -0.32 5.65
CA LEU A 142 0.90 -0.16 7.05
C LEU A 142 1.82 -0.90 8.04
N GLY A 143 2.45 -1.98 7.60
CA GLY A 143 3.41 -2.74 8.36
C GLY A 143 4.70 -1.99 8.69
N GLU A 144 5.09 -1.00 7.89
CA GLU A 144 6.26 -0.14 8.09
C GLU A 144 6.03 0.92 9.18
N ILE A 145 4.77 1.23 9.49
CA ILE A 145 4.41 2.12 10.58
C ILE A 145 4.61 1.39 11.92
N PRO A 146 5.22 2.05 12.94
CA PRO A 146 5.32 1.51 14.29
C PRO A 146 3.97 1.02 14.80
N THR A 147 3.95 -0.14 15.46
CA THR A 147 2.70 -0.80 15.88
C THR A 147 1.79 0.10 16.73
N SER A 148 2.36 1.00 17.54
CA SER A 148 1.63 1.96 18.34
C SER A 148 0.84 3.01 17.55
N HIS A 149 1.24 3.30 16.30
CA HIS A 149 0.66 4.35 15.47
C HIS A 149 -0.21 3.83 14.31
N ARG A 150 -0.32 2.50 14.13
CA ARG A 150 -1.08 1.92 13.01
C ARG A 150 -2.56 2.27 13.04
N VAL A 151 -3.16 2.28 14.23
CA VAL A 151 -4.57 2.66 14.40
C VAL A 151 -4.76 4.15 14.09
N GLU A 152 -3.80 4.99 14.47
CA GLU A 152 -3.81 6.42 14.18
C GLU A 152 -3.72 6.68 12.66
N ALA A 153 -2.81 6.01 11.96
CA ALA A 153 -2.73 6.09 10.49
C ALA A 153 -4.03 5.66 9.80
N LEU A 154 -4.68 4.60 10.30
CA LEU A 154 -5.98 4.18 9.78
C LEU A 154 -7.10 5.20 10.07
N LYS A 155 -7.08 5.85 11.25
CA LYS A 155 -8.02 6.95 11.56
C LYS A 155 -7.79 8.15 10.63
N GLU A 156 -6.53 8.47 10.34
CA GLU A 156 -6.19 9.55 9.41
C GLU A 156 -6.64 9.22 7.97
N ALA A 157 -6.49 7.96 7.53
CA ALA A 157 -7.08 7.49 6.29
C ALA A 157 -8.61 7.62 6.29
N GLY A 158 -9.26 7.36 7.43
CA GLY A 158 -10.70 7.57 7.62
C GLY A 158 -11.09 9.05 7.60
N ARG A 159 -10.25 9.96 8.10
CA ARG A 159 -10.51 11.39 8.08
C ARG A 159 -10.61 11.93 6.65
N VAL A 160 -9.65 11.56 5.79
CA VAL A 160 -9.64 12.03 4.40
C VAL A 160 -10.67 11.33 3.51
N LEU A 161 -11.16 10.14 3.87
CA LEU A 161 -12.26 9.47 3.17
C LEU A 161 -13.57 10.23 3.32
N ASN A 162 -14.30 10.40 2.21
CA ASN A 162 -15.67 10.92 2.24
C ASN A 162 -16.64 9.91 2.90
N ARG A 163 -17.89 10.31 3.02
CA ARG A 163 -18.92 9.49 3.69
C ARG A 163 -19.09 8.12 3.05
N ASP A 164 -19.11 8.04 1.73
CA ASP A 164 -19.32 6.79 0.98
C ASP A 164 -18.00 6.13 0.54
N GLY A 165 -16.89 6.67 1.02
CA GLY A 165 -15.54 6.27 0.66
C GLY A 165 -15.19 4.85 1.12
N LYS A 166 -14.22 4.26 0.43
CA LYS A 166 -13.72 2.92 0.71
C LYS A 166 -12.22 2.93 0.92
N LEU A 167 -11.77 2.32 2.02
CA LEU A 167 -10.37 1.99 2.26
C LEU A 167 -10.09 0.60 1.68
N VAL A 168 -8.98 0.46 0.95
CA VAL A 168 -8.49 -0.84 0.43
C VAL A 168 -7.05 -1.03 0.89
N ILE A 169 -6.78 -2.15 1.56
CA ILE A 169 -5.45 -2.52 2.02
C ILE A 169 -5.07 -3.85 1.39
N THR A 170 -3.89 -3.91 0.78
CA THR A 170 -3.34 -5.14 0.21
C THR A 170 -2.00 -5.45 0.87
N GLU A 171 -1.86 -6.69 1.32
CA GLU A 171 -0.66 -7.21 1.95
C GLU A 171 -0.17 -8.46 1.24
N PHE A 172 1.14 -8.67 1.21
CA PHE A 172 1.72 -9.90 0.66
C PHE A 172 2.78 -10.49 1.59
N TRP A 173 2.74 -11.80 1.78
CA TRP A 173 3.53 -12.53 2.78
C TRP A 173 5.06 -12.37 2.63
N PRO A 174 5.65 -12.27 1.44
CA PRO A 174 7.08 -12.03 1.30
C PRO A 174 7.57 -10.71 1.89
N ASP A 175 6.67 -9.72 2.10
CA ASP A 175 7.03 -8.46 2.73
C ASP A 175 7.49 -8.69 4.19
N PRO A 176 8.66 -8.13 4.62
CA PRO A 176 9.14 -8.25 5.99
C PRO A 176 8.17 -7.70 7.03
N HIS A 177 7.40 -6.68 6.65
CA HIS A 177 6.46 -5.97 7.51
C HIS A 177 5.02 -6.50 7.43
N PHE A 178 4.80 -7.58 6.68
CA PHE A 178 3.48 -8.21 6.49
C PHE A 178 2.65 -8.29 7.77
N ILE A 179 1.43 -7.80 7.71
CA ILE A 179 0.42 -7.89 8.77
C ILE A 179 -0.54 -9.02 8.42
N ALA A 180 -0.65 -10.04 9.28
CA ALA A 180 -1.59 -11.14 9.05
C ALA A 180 -3.05 -10.65 9.10
N LEU A 181 -3.91 -11.20 8.24
CA LEU A 181 -5.31 -10.79 8.08
C LEU A 181 -6.10 -10.68 9.39
N PRO A 182 -6.03 -11.62 10.37
CA PRO A 182 -6.74 -11.46 11.62
C PRO A 182 -6.29 -10.24 12.45
N LYS A 183 -5.02 -9.85 12.33
CA LYS A 183 -4.50 -8.64 12.98
C LYS A 183 -4.97 -7.39 12.22
N MET A 184 -4.97 -7.40 10.90
CA MET A 184 -5.47 -6.30 10.07
C MET A 184 -6.95 -6.01 10.38
N VAL A 185 -7.79 -7.04 10.45
CA VAL A 185 -9.21 -6.90 10.82
C VAL A 185 -9.38 -6.24 12.19
N ARG A 186 -8.57 -6.62 13.19
CA ARG A 186 -8.60 -5.97 14.52
C ARG A 186 -8.20 -4.49 14.45
N LEU A 187 -7.14 -4.15 13.72
CA LEU A 187 -6.68 -2.77 13.55
C LEU A 187 -7.74 -1.90 12.88
N LEU A 188 -8.37 -2.40 11.81
CA LEU A 188 -9.45 -1.71 11.10
C LEU A 188 -10.64 -1.43 12.02
N ARG A 189 -11.10 -2.42 12.79
CA ARG A 189 -12.18 -2.24 13.77
C ARG A 189 -11.82 -1.22 14.85
N GLN A 190 -10.61 -1.26 15.38
CA GLN A 190 -10.11 -0.28 16.36
C GLN A 190 -10.06 1.15 15.79
N ALA A 191 -9.87 1.27 14.49
CA ALA A 191 -9.87 2.55 13.79
C ALA A 191 -11.28 3.02 13.35
N GLY A 192 -12.36 2.26 13.67
CA GLY A 192 -13.73 2.61 13.31
C GLY A 192 -14.11 2.23 11.87
N PHE A 193 -13.58 1.10 11.38
CA PHE A 193 -13.93 0.57 10.06
C PHE A 193 -14.65 -0.77 10.17
N SER A 194 -15.72 -0.91 9.38
CA SER A 194 -16.40 -2.18 9.10
C SER A 194 -15.86 -2.81 7.83
N ILE A 195 -15.60 -4.12 7.87
CA ILE A 195 -15.09 -4.87 6.72
C ILE A 195 -16.21 -5.08 5.71
N VAL A 196 -15.94 -4.77 4.43
CA VAL A 196 -16.89 -4.94 3.33
C VAL A 196 -16.60 -6.23 2.56
N ASP A 197 -15.33 -6.46 2.21
CA ASP A 197 -14.94 -7.60 1.39
C ASP A 197 -13.49 -8.01 1.65
N VAL A 198 -13.18 -9.28 1.45
CA VAL A 198 -11.83 -9.84 1.59
C VAL A 198 -11.54 -10.76 0.41
N TYR A 199 -10.50 -10.45 -0.33
CA TYR A 199 -9.95 -11.30 -1.37
C TYR A 199 -8.65 -11.93 -0.90
N GLN A 200 -8.50 -13.24 -1.12
CA GLN A 200 -7.27 -13.97 -0.77
C GLN A 200 -6.81 -14.85 -1.94
N LYS A 201 -5.51 -14.92 -2.12
CA LYS A 201 -4.81 -15.92 -2.91
C LYS A 201 -3.55 -16.35 -2.15
N PRO A 202 -2.83 -17.43 -2.54
CA PRO A 202 -1.60 -17.79 -1.85
C PRO A 202 -0.66 -16.58 -1.72
N LEU A 203 -0.15 -16.34 -0.50
CA LEU A 203 0.81 -15.27 -0.15
C LEU A 203 0.30 -13.82 -0.30
N LEU A 204 -1.00 -13.58 -0.58
CA LEU A 204 -1.56 -12.24 -0.70
C LEU A 204 -2.98 -12.21 -0.17
N TYR A 205 -3.35 -11.10 0.48
CA TYR A 205 -4.74 -10.73 0.66
C TYR A 205 -4.96 -9.25 0.36
N SER A 206 -6.18 -8.91 -0.06
CA SER A 206 -6.72 -7.56 -0.08
C SER A 206 -7.97 -7.52 0.80
N ILE A 207 -8.16 -6.42 1.50
CA ILE A 207 -9.32 -6.16 2.34
C ILE A 207 -9.87 -4.80 2.01
N SER A 208 -11.20 -4.69 1.86
CA SER A 208 -11.87 -3.42 1.72
C SER A 208 -12.75 -3.14 2.94
N ALA A 209 -12.79 -1.88 3.36
CA ALA A 209 -13.51 -1.44 4.54
C ALA A 209 -14.15 -0.07 4.33
N LYS A 210 -15.24 0.21 5.07
CA LYS A 210 -15.92 1.51 5.14
C LYS A 210 -15.95 2.00 6.58
N LYS A 211 -16.10 3.30 6.78
CA LYS A 211 -16.26 3.86 8.14
C LYS A 211 -17.50 3.27 8.82
N GLU A 212 -17.43 2.97 10.11
CA GLU A 212 -18.58 2.49 10.89
C GLU A 212 -19.73 3.52 10.91
N GLY A 213 -20.98 3.04 10.97
CA GLY A 213 -22.17 3.90 10.90
C GLY A 213 -22.62 4.23 9.48
N GLN A 214 -22.04 3.61 8.44
CA GLN A 214 -22.35 3.81 7.02
C GLN A 214 -22.87 2.53 6.34
N VAL A 215 -23.44 1.61 7.12
CA VAL A 215 -24.14 0.44 6.55
C VAL A 215 -25.51 0.92 6.10
N VAL A 216 -25.72 0.90 4.79
CA VAL A 216 -27.06 1.00 4.17
C VAL A 216 -27.75 -0.32 4.28
#